data_027b544663ab9a0430c2fa718960ba29
#
_entry.id   027b544663ab9a0430c2fa718960ba29
#
_cell.length_a   1.000
_cell.length_b   1.000
_cell.length_c   1.000
_cell.angle_alpha   90.00
_cell.angle_beta   90.00
_cell.angle_gamma   90.00
#
_symmetry.space_group_name_H-M   'P 1'
#
loop_
_entity.id
_entity.type
_entity.pdbx_description
1 polymer ?
#
loop_
_entity_poly.entity_id
_entity_poly.type
_entity_poly.pdbx_seq_one_letter_code
_entity_poly.pdbx_strand_id
1 'polypeptide(L)'
;VESTKLLLMRNLKIVLAYDGSDFAGWQVQPDGATIQGTLASAIGRVTGEKVLPQGSGRTDAGVHALHQVATCALESPIPAENLLKALNDVLPTSIRVLEVNEASHEFHARKSARAKTYRYRIYRGAICPPFLARYVWHHPYPLDENAMQQAATPVMGEHDFTSFAAVDPERGTEEGAVSNVRRISASSWEREGEELTYTVRGSGFLHHMVRNLVGTFILVGKGTLQPRDITRILEARNRSAAGATVPAQGLYLVSVEY
;
A
#
# COMPACT_ATOMS: atom_id res chain seq x y z
N VAL A 1 -37.14 9.54 -9.59
CA VAL A 1 -36.77 8.10 -9.48
C VAL A 1 -35.31 7.94 -9.11
N GLU A 2 -34.36 8.63 -9.74
CA GLU A 2 -32.91 8.56 -9.42
C GLU A 2 -32.60 9.14 -8.02
N SER A 3 -33.21 10.28 -7.64
CA SER A 3 -32.97 10.90 -6.31
C SER A 3 -33.44 10.03 -5.16
N THR A 4 -34.52 9.23 -5.33
CA THR A 4 -35.02 8.32 -4.30
C THR A 4 -34.12 7.10 -4.14
N LYS A 5 -33.47 6.66 -5.20
CA LYS A 5 -32.53 5.53 -5.18
C LYS A 5 -31.23 5.87 -4.44
N LEU A 6 -30.74 7.10 -4.59
CA LEU A 6 -29.57 7.59 -3.83
C LEU A 6 -29.81 7.66 -2.31
N LEU A 7 -31.06 7.89 -1.87
CA LEU A 7 -31.44 7.96 -0.45
C LEU A 7 -31.50 6.60 0.25
N LEU A 8 -31.51 5.49 -0.52
CA LEU A 8 -31.53 4.12 0.01
C LEU A 8 -30.14 3.46 0.04
N MET A 9 -29.15 4.03 -0.66
CA MET A 9 -27.80 3.47 -0.70
C MET A 9 -27.01 3.83 0.55
N ARG A 10 -26.53 2.82 1.25
CA ARG A 10 -25.65 2.97 2.41
C ARG A 10 -24.20 3.02 1.91
N ASN A 11 -23.42 4.00 2.34
CA ASN A 11 -21.99 4.05 2.08
C ASN A 11 -21.24 3.30 3.18
N LEU A 12 -20.51 2.25 2.82
CA LEU A 12 -19.80 1.40 3.77
C LEU A 12 -18.29 1.64 3.69
N LYS A 13 -17.67 1.78 4.86
CA LYS A 13 -16.24 1.71 5.08
C LYS A 13 -15.90 0.28 5.49
N ILE A 14 -15.08 -0.38 4.68
CA ILE A 14 -14.60 -1.75 4.90
C ILE A 14 -13.11 -1.69 5.17
N VAL A 15 -12.68 -2.19 6.33
CA VAL A 15 -11.26 -2.37 6.67
C VAL A 15 -10.90 -3.84 6.44
N LEU A 16 -9.80 -4.09 5.73
CA LEU A 16 -9.39 -5.45 5.40
C LEU A 16 -7.88 -5.63 5.45
N ALA A 17 -7.45 -6.84 5.83
CA ALA A 17 -6.08 -7.32 5.74
C ALA A 17 -5.97 -8.37 4.63
N TYR A 18 -4.80 -8.44 3.99
CA TYR A 18 -4.54 -9.49 2.98
C TYR A 18 -3.07 -9.87 2.84
N ASP A 19 -2.85 -11.14 2.58
CA ASP A 19 -1.64 -11.67 1.98
C ASP A 19 -1.73 -11.47 0.46
N GLY A 20 -0.90 -10.58 -0.07
CA GLY A 20 -0.91 -10.21 -1.49
C GLY A 20 -0.14 -11.18 -2.39
N SER A 21 0.53 -12.20 -1.84
CA SER A 21 1.49 -13.05 -2.57
C SER A 21 0.94 -13.69 -3.84
N ASP A 22 -0.33 -14.11 -3.81
CA ASP A 22 -0.98 -14.82 -4.91
C ASP A 22 -1.92 -13.92 -5.73
N PHE A 23 -1.83 -12.59 -5.55
CA PHE A 23 -2.67 -11.61 -6.23
C PHE A 23 -1.86 -10.71 -7.16
N ALA A 24 -2.47 -10.35 -8.28
CA ALA A 24 -1.94 -9.36 -9.23
C ALA A 24 -2.08 -7.91 -8.73
N GLY A 25 -2.15 -7.70 -7.41
CA GLY A 25 -2.30 -6.44 -6.73
C GLY A 25 -3.74 -6.11 -6.34
N TRP A 26 -3.98 -4.85 -5.99
CA TRP A 26 -5.31 -4.39 -5.58
C TRP A 26 -6.29 -4.31 -6.74
N GLN A 27 -5.94 -3.54 -7.79
CA GLN A 27 -6.84 -3.11 -8.86
C GLN A 27 -7.25 -4.26 -9.77
N VAL A 28 -8.54 -4.35 -10.12
CA VAL A 28 -9.04 -5.29 -11.14
C VAL A 28 -8.31 -5.07 -12.47
N GLN A 29 -7.84 -6.15 -13.06
CA GLN A 29 -7.14 -6.21 -14.35
C GLN A 29 -7.70 -7.39 -15.17
N PRO A 30 -7.47 -7.38 -16.50
CA PRO A 30 -7.93 -8.49 -17.36
C PRO A 30 -7.38 -9.84 -16.96
N ASP A 31 -6.11 -9.87 -16.53
CA ASP A 31 -5.40 -11.11 -16.20
C ASP A 31 -5.08 -11.18 -14.69
N GLY A 32 -5.39 -12.33 -14.10
CA GLY A 32 -5.05 -12.67 -12.72
C GLY A 32 -6.09 -12.26 -11.66
N ALA A 33 -6.02 -12.94 -10.52
CA ALA A 33 -6.82 -12.62 -9.35
C ALA A 33 -6.32 -11.32 -8.68
N THR A 34 -7.25 -10.44 -8.29
CA THR A 34 -6.95 -9.18 -7.60
C THR A 34 -7.74 -9.07 -6.31
N ILE A 35 -7.23 -8.30 -5.34
CA ILE A 35 -7.92 -8.10 -4.06
C ILE A 35 -9.29 -7.45 -4.27
N GLN A 36 -9.35 -6.39 -5.08
CA GLN A 36 -10.59 -5.66 -5.39
C GLN A 36 -11.63 -6.55 -6.07
N GLY A 37 -11.22 -7.35 -7.06
CA GLY A 37 -12.11 -8.27 -7.78
C GLY A 37 -12.64 -9.40 -6.89
N THR A 38 -11.77 -9.94 -6.02
CA THR A 38 -12.16 -10.97 -5.06
C THR A 38 -13.14 -10.43 -4.02
N LEU A 39 -12.89 -9.21 -3.50
CA LEU A 39 -13.82 -8.55 -2.58
C LEU A 39 -15.15 -8.23 -3.26
N ALA A 40 -15.14 -7.71 -4.50
CA ALA A 40 -16.35 -7.43 -5.28
C ALA A 40 -17.18 -8.71 -5.51
N SER A 41 -16.52 -9.82 -5.86
CA SER A 41 -17.18 -11.12 -6.01
C SER A 41 -17.80 -11.60 -4.70
N ALA A 42 -17.11 -11.46 -3.57
CA ALA A 42 -17.62 -11.82 -2.25
C ALA A 42 -18.86 -11.00 -1.88
N ILE A 43 -18.81 -9.67 -2.09
CA ILE A 43 -19.95 -8.79 -1.88
C ILE A 43 -21.14 -9.24 -2.75
N GLY A 44 -20.91 -9.50 -4.05
CA GLY A 44 -21.95 -9.97 -4.96
C GLY A 44 -22.61 -11.29 -4.51
N ARG A 45 -21.83 -12.23 -3.98
CA ARG A 45 -22.33 -13.51 -3.44
C ARG A 45 -23.18 -13.34 -2.19
N VAL A 46 -22.85 -12.38 -1.33
CA VAL A 46 -23.53 -12.15 -0.07
C VAL A 46 -24.78 -11.28 -0.23
N THR A 47 -24.70 -10.26 -1.09
CA THR A 47 -25.78 -9.24 -1.21
C THR A 47 -26.61 -9.36 -2.48
N GLY A 48 -26.10 -10.06 -3.48
CA GLY A 48 -26.69 -10.08 -4.84
C GLY A 48 -26.33 -8.86 -5.68
N GLU A 49 -25.60 -7.87 -5.13
CA GLU A 49 -25.28 -6.61 -5.79
C GLU A 49 -23.93 -6.65 -6.52
N LYS A 50 -23.90 -6.06 -7.71
CA LYS A 50 -22.65 -5.89 -8.48
C LYS A 50 -22.06 -4.51 -8.19
N VAL A 51 -21.08 -4.48 -7.28
CA VAL A 51 -20.37 -3.25 -6.88
C VAL A 51 -18.87 -3.45 -7.00
N LEU A 52 -18.13 -2.36 -7.26
CA LEU A 52 -16.68 -2.36 -7.29
C LEU A 52 -16.15 -1.49 -6.13
N PRO A 53 -15.66 -2.10 -5.02
CA PRO A 53 -15.16 -1.37 -3.87
C PRO A 53 -13.97 -0.46 -4.24
N GLN A 54 -13.98 0.78 -3.78
CA GLN A 54 -12.91 1.75 -4.04
C GLN A 54 -11.90 1.76 -2.90
N GLY A 55 -10.67 1.32 -3.15
CA GLY A 55 -9.60 1.27 -2.16
C GLY A 55 -9.00 2.64 -1.83
N SER A 56 -8.42 2.77 -0.64
CA SER A 56 -7.70 3.99 -0.24
C SER A 56 -6.46 4.25 -1.10
N GLY A 57 -5.90 3.23 -1.69
CA GLY A 57 -4.78 3.26 -2.62
C GLY A 57 -4.57 1.88 -3.21
N ARG A 58 -3.87 1.85 -4.34
CA ARG A 58 -3.47 0.60 -4.98
C ARG A 58 -2.25 0.03 -4.26
N THR A 59 -2.17 -1.29 -4.19
CA THR A 59 -0.97 -2.03 -3.84
C THR A 59 -0.55 -2.85 -5.06
N ASP A 60 0.75 -2.97 -5.29
CA ASP A 60 1.30 -3.74 -6.40
C ASP A 60 1.08 -5.25 -6.20
N ALA A 61 1.28 -6.04 -7.25
CA ALA A 61 1.32 -7.50 -7.15
C ALA A 61 2.31 -7.95 -6.07
N GLY A 62 1.89 -8.87 -5.20
CA GLY A 62 2.70 -9.39 -4.10
C GLY A 62 2.82 -8.50 -2.86
N VAL A 63 2.24 -7.30 -2.85
CA VAL A 63 2.25 -6.39 -1.69
C VAL A 63 1.10 -6.74 -0.75
N HIS A 64 1.39 -6.74 0.55
CA HIS A 64 0.44 -7.06 1.62
C HIS A 64 -0.24 -5.82 2.20
N ALA A 65 -1.31 -6.02 2.95
CA ALA A 65 -1.88 -4.98 3.80
C ALA A 65 -2.35 -5.55 5.14
N LEU A 66 -2.13 -4.77 6.20
CA LEU A 66 -2.68 -5.03 7.53
C LEU A 66 -4.02 -4.32 7.72
N HIS A 67 -4.17 -3.10 7.20
CA HIS A 67 -5.40 -2.30 7.30
C HIS A 67 -5.62 -1.48 6.01
N GLN A 68 -5.91 -2.15 4.88
CA GLN A 68 -6.44 -1.47 3.70
C GLN A 68 -7.86 -1.01 4.00
N VAL A 69 -8.25 0.14 3.47
CA VAL A 69 -9.63 0.64 3.58
C VAL A 69 -10.25 0.72 2.20
N ALA A 70 -11.46 0.22 2.08
CA ALA A 70 -12.28 0.35 0.88
C ALA A 70 -13.63 0.98 1.21
N THR A 71 -14.23 1.68 0.25
CA THR A 71 -15.62 2.12 0.29
C THR A 71 -16.42 1.46 -0.80
N CYS A 72 -17.67 1.11 -0.50
CA CYS A 72 -18.67 0.75 -1.49
C CYS A 72 -20.05 1.21 -1.03
N ALA A 73 -20.91 1.52 -1.97
CA ALA A 73 -22.32 1.84 -1.70
C ALA A 73 -23.17 0.59 -2.00
N LEU A 74 -24.05 0.21 -1.07
CA LEU A 74 -24.96 -0.94 -1.16
C LEU A 74 -26.40 -0.53 -0.84
N GLU A 75 -27.34 -1.15 -1.53
CA GLU A 75 -28.80 -1.06 -1.20
C GLU A 75 -29.19 -2.13 -0.15
N SER A 76 -28.39 -3.18 0.00
CA SER A 76 -28.63 -4.31 0.90
C SER A 76 -28.86 -3.85 2.35
N PRO A 77 -29.93 -4.33 3.01
CA PRO A 77 -30.24 -3.98 4.40
C PRO A 77 -29.43 -4.82 5.42
N ILE A 78 -28.54 -5.72 4.97
CA ILE A 78 -27.76 -6.58 5.87
C ILE A 78 -26.99 -5.72 6.88
N PRO A 79 -27.17 -5.89 8.20
CA PRO A 79 -26.43 -5.15 9.21
C PRO A 79 -24.90 -5.31 9.01
N ALA A 80 -24.13 -4.25 9.28
CA ALA A 80 -22.70 -4.22 9.04
C ALA A 80 -21.94 -5.39 9.71
N GLU A 81 -22.33 -5.75 10.94
CA GLU A 81 -21.75 -6.88 11.67
C GLU A 81 -22.04 -8.23 10.99
N ASN A 82 -23.24 -8.42 10.45
CA ASN A 82 -23.60 -9.64 9.74
C ASN A 82 -22.90 -9.70 8.38
N LEU A 83 -22.79 -8.55 7.69
CA LEU A 83 -22.06 -8.44 6.44
C LEU A 83 -20.56 -8.80 6.62
N LEU A 84 -19.93 -8.33 7.72
CA LEU A 84 -18.56 -8.69 8.07
C LEU A 84 -18.38 -10.21 8.19
N LYS A 85 -19.27 -10.88 8.93
CA LYS A 85 -19.23 -12.34 9.11
C LYS A 85 -19.42 -13.07 7.78
N ALA A 86 -20.47 -12.70 7.03
CA ALA A 86 -20.79 -13.33 5.74
C ALA A 86 -19.68 -13.13 4.70
N LEU A 87 -19.03 -11.96 4.66
CA LEU A 87 -17.88 -11.74 3.77
C LEU A 87 -16.72 -12.65 4.13
N ASN A 88 -16.39 -12.80 5.42
CA ASN A 88 -15.30 -13.66 5.87
C ASN A 88 -15.58 -15.16 5.65
N ASP A 89 -16.84 -15.57 5.60
CA ASP A 89 -17.24 -16.95 5.29
C ASP A 89 -17.00 -17.31 3.80
N VAL A 90 -17.08 -16.31 2.90
CA VAL A 90 -16.96 -16.55 1.45
C VAL A 90 -15.62 -16.12 0.86
N LEU A 91 -14.85 -15.28 1.57
CA LEU A 91 -13.52 -14.84 1.15
C LEU A 91 -12.46 -15.94 1.37
N PRO A 92 -11.43 -16.02 0.50
CA PRO A 92 -10.29 -16.90 0.75
C PRO A 92 -9.57 -16.50 2.02
N THR A 93 -8.86 -17.44 2.65
CA THR A 93 -8.13 -17.19 3.92
C THR A 93 -7.07 -16.09 3.81
N SER A 94 -6.58 -15.83 2.60
CA SER A 94 -5.63 -14.75 2.30
C SER A 94 -6.21 -13.33 2.34
N ILE A 95 -7.55 -13.17 2.46
CA ILE A 95 -8.23 -11.88 2.63
C ILE A 95 -9.16 -11.98 3.84
N ARG A 96 -9.07 -11.03 4.76
CA ARG A 96 -9.97 -10.91 5.91
C ARG A 96 -10.50 -9.49 6.02
N VAL A 97 -11.81 -9.37 6.12
CA VAL A 97 -12.49 -8.14 6.53
C VAL A 97 -12.39 -8.05 8.04
N LEU A 98 -11.81 -6.95 8.52
CA LEU A 98 -11.59 -6.69 9.94
C LEU A 98 -12.73 -5.87 10.53
N GLU A 99 -13.25 -4.89 9.74
CA GLU A 99 -14.32 -4.01 10.16
C GLU A 99 -15.22 -3.69 8.97
N VAL A 100 -16.50 -3.54 9.24
CA VAL A 100 -17.49 -2.94 8.33
C VAL A 100 -18.26 -1.91 9.13
N ASN A 101 -18.24 -0.67 8.69
CA ASN A 101 -18.96 0.45 9.34
C ASN A 101 -19.71 1.26 8.30
N GLU A 102 -20.85 1.82 8.68
CA GLU A 102 -21.49 2.85 7.88
C GLU A 102 -20.66 4.13 7.93
N ALA A 103 -20.56 4.79 6.80
CA ALA A 103 -19.85 6.04 6.65
C ALA A 103 -20.77 7.09 6.03
N SER A 104 -20.42 8.37 6.18
CA SER A 104 -21.16 9.44 5.49
C SER A 104 -21.12 9.23 3.97
N HIS A 105 -22.13 9.69 3.26
CA HIS A 105 -22.18 9.60 1.79
C HIS A 105 -20.99 10.28 1.10
N GLU A 106 -20.39 11.28 1.75
CA GLU A 106 -19.22 12.00 1.23
C GLU A 106 -17.89 11.25 1.46
N PHE A 107 -17.88 10.27 2.37
CA PHE A 107 -16.66 9.54 2.68
C PHE A 107 -16.22 8.70 1.48
N HIS A 108 -14.96 8.87 1.10
CA HIS A 108 -14.32 8.12 0.02
C HIS A 108 -12.94 7.63 0.49
N ALA A 109 -12.71 6.32 0.49
CA ALA A 109 -11.50 5.71 1.03
C ALA A 109 -10.20 6.37 0.54
N ARG A 110 -10.12 6.81 -0.72
CA ARG A 110 -8.93 7.44 -1.29
C ARG A 110 -8.87 8.95 -1.04
N LYS A 111 -9.99 9.65 -1.29
CA LYS A 111 -10.01 11.13 -1.26
C LYS A 111 -10.01 11.68 0.16
N SER A 112 -10.66 10.98 1.11
CA SER A 112 -10.74 11.39 2.51
C SER A 112 -9.50 11.00 3.32
N ALA A 113 -8.59 10.19 2.76
CA ALA A 113 -7.39 9.78 3.47
C ALA A 113 -6.42 10.94 3.69
N ARG A 114 -5.98 11.13 4.93
CA ARG A 114 -5.02 12.16 5.37
C ARG A 114 -3.59 11.67 5.38
N ALA A 115 -3.39 10.42 5.82
CA ALA A 115 -2.07 9.80 5.84
C ALA A 115 -2.16 8.29 5.65
N LYS A 116 -1.05 7.70 5.20
CA LYS A 116 -0.83 6.26 5.10
C LYS A 116 0.51 5.91 5.70
N THR A 117 0.57 4.75 6.35
CA THR A 117 1.81 4.19 6.85
C THR A 117 2.11 2.91 6.09
N TYR A 118 3.33 2.81 5.59
CA TYR A 118 3.88 1.61 4.99
C TYR A 118 5.04 1.09 5.82
N ARG A 119 5.23 -0.23 5.79
CA ARG A 119 6.36 -0.94 6.39
C ARG A 119 6.98 -1.85 5.36
N TYR A 120 8.31 -1.87 5.30
CA TYR A 120 9.07 -2.80 4.47
C TYR A 120 9.96 -3.66 5.36
N ARG A 121 9.80 -4.98 5.27
CA ARG A 121 10.46 -5.97 6.13
C ARG A 121 11.59 -6.67 5.37
N ILE A 122 12.79 -6.66 5.95
CA ILE A 122 13.98 -7.34 5.43
C ILE A 122 14.44 -8.36 6.46
N TYR A 123 14.55 -9.62 6.07
CA TYR A 123 15.15 -10.65 6.91
C TYR A 123 16.66 -10.71 6.65
N ARG A 124 17.45 -10.58 7.71
CA ARG A 124 18.91 -10.42 7.69
C ARG A 124 19.66 -11.70 8.06
N GLY A 125 19.01 -12.72 8.60
CA GLY A 125 19.62 -14.00 8.95
C GLY A 125 20.17 -14.72 7.71
N ALA A 126 21.18 -15.57 7.89
CA ALA A 126 21.83 -16.28 6.81
C ALA A 126 20.87 -17.18 6.01
N ILE A 127 19.89 -17.80 6.68
CA ILE A 127 18.88 -18.68 6.07
C ILE A 127 17.50 -18.15 6.47
N CYS A 128 16.67 -17.78 5.48
CA CYS A 128 15.31 -17.35 5.72
C CYS A 128 14.39 -18.55 6.01
N PRO A 129 13.69 -18.57 7.14
CA PRO A 129 12.69 -19.60 7.43
C PRO A 129 11.60 -19.63 6.34
N PRO A 130 11.16 -20.83 5.86
CA PRO A 130 10.18 -20.93 4.78
C PRO A 130 8.83 -20.27 5.12
N PHE A 131 8.43 -20.25 6.41
CA PHE A 131 7.21 -19.59 6.87
C PHE A 131 7.28 -18.05 6.86
N LEU A 132 8.47 -17.45 6.69
CA LEU A 132 8.67 -16.01 6.54
C LEU A 132 8.94 -15.60 5.10
N ALA A 133 9.40 -16.50 4.25
CA ALA A 133 9.92 -16.19 2.91
C ALA A 133 8.92 -15.44 2.01
N ARG A 134 7.60 -15.64 2.19
CA ARG A 134 6.54 -14.92 1.46
C ARG A 134 6.28 -13.52 2.00
N TYR A 135 6.81 -13.18 3.19
CA TYR A 135 6.41 -12.03 4.00
C TYR A 135 7.56 -11.08 4.30
N VAL A 136 8.77 -11.37 3.80
CA VAL A 136 9.96 -10.56 3.98
C VAL A 136 10.82 -10.60 2.73
N TRP A 137 11.64 -9.58 2.54
CA TRP A 137 12.73 -9.68 1.58
C TRP A 137 13.96 -10.28 2.29
N HIS A 138 14.43 -11.45 1.87
CA HIS A 138 15.67 -12.04 2.39
C HIS A 138 16.87 -11.34 1.79
N HIS A 139 17.66 -10.64 2.63
CA HIS A 139 18.89 -9.96 2.24
C HIS A 139 19.97 -10.15 3.32
N PRO A 140 20.72 -11.27 3.30
CA PRO A 140 21.69 -11.61 4.35
C PRO A 140 23.02 -10.84 4.23
N TYR A 141 23.26 -10.12 3.12
CA TYR A 141 24.52 -9.46 2.84
C TYR A 141 24.77 -8.25 3.74
N PRO A 142 26.05 -7.94 4.09
CA PRO A 142 26.38 -6.83 4.99
C PRO A 142 25.77 -5.49 4.54
N LEU A 143 25.24 -4.73 5.50
CA LEU A 143 24.71 -3.38 5.31
C LEU A 143 25.13 -2.51 6.50
N ASP A 144 25.50 -1.27 6.25
CA ASP A 144 25.62 -0.23 7.26
C ASP A 144 24.21 0.32 7.58
N GLU A 145 23.58 -0.26 8.60
CA GLU A 145 22.21 0.12 9.01
C GLU A 145 22.18 1.53 9.61
N ASN A 146 23.29 2.03 10.20
CA ASN A 146 23.39 3.40 10.69
C ASN A 146 23.39 4.41 9.52
N ALA A 147 24.14 4.13 8.45
CA ALA A 147 24.11 4.96 7.25
C ALA A 147 22.70 4.96 6.61
N MET A 148 22.01 3.81 6.58
CA MET A 148 20.64 3.72 6.10
C MET A 148 19.67 4.56 6.96
N GLN A 149 19.81 4.55 8.29
CA GLN A 149 19.02 5.41 9.18
C GLN A 149 19.28 6.91 8.90
N GLN A 150 20.52 7.31 8.69
CA GLN A 150 20.87 8.69 8.33
C GLN A 150 20.26 9.07 6.96
N ALA A 151 20.26 8.16 5.99
CA ALA A 151 19.67 8.37 4.67
C ALA A 151 18.14 8.51 4.70
N ALA A 152 17.46 7.94 5.71
CA ALA A 152 16.02 8.04 5.86
C ALA A 152 15.55 9.45 6.29
N THR A 153 16.40 10.25 6.91
CA THR A 153 16.06 11.59 7.42
C THR A 153 15.74 12.60 6.30
N PRO A 154 16.56 12.74 5.23
CA PRO A 154 16.32 13.74 4.18
C PRO A 154 15.03 13.56 3.38
N VAL A 155 14.35 12.39 3.44
CA VAL A 155 13.08 12.20 2.75
C VAL A 155 11.88 12.76 3.54
N MET A 156 12.08 13.14 4.80
CA MET A 156 11.03 13.79 5.59
C MET A 156 10.81 15.23 5.12
N GLY A 157 9.57 15.69 5.25
CA GLY A 157 9.15 16.99 4.71
C GLY A 157 8.37 16.85 3.40
N GLU A 158 8.26 17.96 2.69
CA GLU A 158 7.57 18.04 1.42
C GLU A 158 8.59 18.10 0.27
N HIS A 159 8.56 17.11 -0.60
CA HIS A 159 9.48 16.97 -1.72
C HIS A 159 8.77 16.49 -2.99
N ASP A 160 9.37 16.78 -4.12
CA ASP A 160 9.06 16.14 -5.39
C ASP A 160 9.74 14.76 -5.44
N PHE A 161 8.93 13.70 -5.39
CA PHE A 161 9.42 12.31 -5.39
C PHE A 161 9.51 11.68 -6.77
N THR A 162 9.65 12.48 -7.84
CA THR A 162 9.79 11.96 -9.22
C THR A 162 10.91 10.93 -9.35
N SER A 163 12.06 11.13 -8.68
CA SER A 163 13.17 10.16 -8.67
C SER A 163 12.79 8.81 -8.06
N PHE A 164 11.76 8.75 -7.25
CA PHE A 164 11.29 7.53 -6.59
C PHE A 164 9.99 6.99 -7.18
N ALA A 165 9.43 7.63 -8.19
CA ALA A 165 8.22 7.19 -8.86
C ALA A 165 8.52 6.26 -10.04
N ALA A 166 7.82 5.13 -10.14
CA ALA A 166 7.73 4.38 -11.39
C ALA A 166 6.62 4.97 -12.28
N VAL A 167 6.71 4.70 -13.58
CA VAL A 167 5.61 5.01 -14.51
C VAL A 167 4.37 4.23 -14.06
N ASP A 168 3.27 4.94 -13.82
CA ASP A 168 1.98 4.32 -13.55
C ASP A 168 1.25 4.13 -14.88
N PRO A 169 1.08 2.89 -15.39
CA PRO A 169 0.48 2.65 -16.70
C PRO A 169 -1.00 3.05 -16.77
N GLU A 170 -1.67 3.16 -15.61
CA GLU A 170 -3.06 3.58 -15.53
C GLU A 170 -3.23 5.07 -15.19
N ARG A 171 -2.12 5.78 -15.06
CA ARG A 171 -2.12 7.24 -14.93
C ARG A 171 -2.39 7.80 -16.32
N GLY A 172 -3.66 7.99 -16.65
CA GLY A 172 -4.09 8.49 -17.94
C GLY A 172 -3.38 9.79 -18.31
N THR A 173 -3.28 10.01 -19.61
CA THR A 173 -2.83 11.27 -20.23
C THR A 173 -3.86 12.40 -20.07
N GLU A 174 -4.69 12.36 -19.02
CA GLU A 174 -5.63 13.44 -18.73
C GLU A 174 -4.87 14.74 -18.50
N GLU A 175 -5.30 15.76 -19.21
CA GLU A 175 -4.79 17.13 -19.16
C GLU A 175 -4.80 17.64 -17.71
N GLY A 176 -3.62 17.66 -17.11
CA GLY A 176 -3.37 18.10 -15.75
C GLY A 176 -2.24 17.26 -15.13
N ALA A 177 -1.01 17.78 -15.19
CA ALA A 177 0.13 17.11 -14.58
C ALA A 177 -0.13 16.85 -13.11
N VAL A 178 -0.50 15.60 -12.76
CA VAL A 178 -0.68 15.21 -11.36
C VAL A 178 0.66 15.35 -10.65
N SER A 179 0.74 16.25 -9.68
CA SER A 179 1.94 16.55 -8.92
C SER A 179 2.57 15.29 -8.30
N ASN A 180 3.89 15.16 -8.40
CA ASN A 180 4.69 14.14 -7.71
C ASN A 180 5.14 14.60 -6.32
N VAL A 181 4.73 15.79 -5.88
CA VAL A 181 5.02 16.30 -4.54
C VAL A 181 4.23 15.52 -3.50
N ARG A 182 4.93 15.03 -2.47
CA ARG A 182 4.34 14.34 -1.31
C ARG A 182 4.97 14.87 -0.04
N ARG A 183 4.21 14.79 1.07
CA ARG A 183 4.73 15.12 2.40
C ARG A 183 4.93 13.83 3.19
N ILE A 184 6.17 13.58 3.62
CA ILE A 184 6.55 12.47 4.49
C ILE A 184 6.70 13.00 5.92
N SER A 185 5.94 12.42 6.86
CA SER A 185 5.92 12.84 8.27
C SER A 185 6.74 11.94 9.18
N ALA A 186 7.07 10.72 8.75
CA ALA A 186 7.97 9.82 9.45
C ALA A 186 8.70 8.92 8.44
N SER A 187 9.98 8.64 8.71
CA SER A 187 10.84 7.79 7.89
C SER A 187 11.95 7.26 8.78
N SER A 188 11.94 5.95 9.09
CA SER A 188 12.89 5.36 10.04
C SER A 188 13.14 3.89 9.76
N TRP A 189 14.32 3.43 10.17
CA TRP A 189 14.72 2.03 10.22
C TRP A 189 14.74 1.56 11.67
N GLU A 190 14.36 0.32 11.90
CA GLU A 190 14.39 -0.34 13.19
C GLU A 190 14.87 -1.77 13.02
N ARG A 191 15.72 -2.25 13.93
CA ARG A 191 16.22 -3.62 13.96
C ARG A 191 15.64 -4.36 15.15
N GLU A 192 15.00 -5.50 14.89
CA GLU A 192 14.56 -6.42 15.91
C GLU A 192 15.03 -7.85 15.58
N GLY A 193 16.00 -8.37 16.35
CA GLY A 193 16.59 -9.67 16.05
C GLY A 193 17.15 -9.74 14.61
N GLU A 194 16.67 -10.68 13.82
CA GLU A 194 17.09 -10.85 12.42
C GLU A 194 16.23 -10.05 11.44
N GLU A 195 15.31 -9.23 11.89
CA GLU A 195 14.45 -8.42 11.03
C GLU A 195 14.86 -6.95 11.07
N LEU A 196 15.10 -6.38 9.89
CA LEU A 196 15.32 -4.95 9.67
C LEU A 196 14.10 -4.37 8.97
N THR A 197 13.47 -3.38 9.59
CA THR A 197 12.19 -2.82 9.16
C THR A 197 12.32 -1.34 8.83
N TYR A 198 11.86 -0.96 7.64
CA TYR A 198 11.67 0.44 7.26
C TYR A 198 10.20 0.83 7.44
N THR A 199 9.94 1.88 8.20
CA THR A 199 8.60 2.45 8.36
C THR A 199 8.56 3.86 7.80
N VAL A 200 7.54 4.14 6.98
CA VAL A 200 7.33 5.46 6.39
C VAL A 200 5.86 5.85 6.46
N ARG A 201 5.61 7.10 6.91
CA ARG A 201 4.27 7.70 6.98
C ARG A 201 4.23 8.99 6.16
N GLY A 202 3.21 9.14 5.32
CA GLY A 202 3.06 10.33 4.48
C GLY A 202 1.64 10.57 4.01
N SER A 203 1.40 11.73 3.42
CA SER A 203 0.08 12.15 2.90
C SER A 203 -0.41 11.30 1.72
N GLY A 204 0.52 10.63 1.02
CA GLY A 204 0.27 9.76 -0.12
C GLY A 204 1.58 9.26 -0.70
N PHE A 205 1.50 8.25 -1.56
CA PHE A 205 2.66 7.62 -2.18
C PHE A 205 2.45 7.46 -3.69
N LEU A 206 3.53 7.57 -4.44
CA LEU A 206 3.57 7.32 -5.88
C LEU A 206 3.75 5.83 -6.15
N HIS A 207 3.51 5.42 -7.39
CA HIS A 207 3.73 4.05 -7.84
C HIS A 207 5.17 3.61 -7.54
N HIS A 208 5.35 2.48 -6.88
CA HIS A 208 6.61 1.90 -6.41
C HIS A 208 7.44 2.77 -5.45
N MET A 209 6.97 3.93 -5.00
CA MET A 209 7.77 4.92 -4.26
C MET A 209 8.49 4.31 -3.04
N VAL A 210 7.79 3.59 -2.17
CA VAL A 210 8.39 3.00 -0.96
C VAL A 210 9.46 1.96 -1.32
N ARG A 211 9.20 1.11 -2.31
CA ARG A 211 10.14 0.10 -2.78
C ARG A 211 11.40 0.72 -3.40
N ASN A 212 11.26 1.84 -4.10
CA ASN A 212 12.38 2.59 -4.68
C ASN A 212 13.20 3.32 -3.60
N LEU A 213 12.55 3.86 -2.56
CA LEU A 213 13.23 4.42 -1.39
C LEU A 213 14.10 3.35 -0.71
N VAL A 214 13.50 2.19 -0.39
CA VAL A 214 14.24 1.07 0.23
C VAL A 214 15.41 0.62 -0.64
N GLY A 215 15.21 0.46 -1.96
CA GLY A 215 16.28 0.07 -2.88
C GLY A 215 17.44 1.07 -2.90
N THR A 216 17.13 2.35 -2.75
CA THR A 216 18.15 3.41 -2.66
C THR A 216 18.88 3.36 -1.32
N PHE A 217 18.17 3.15 -0.22
CA PHE A 217 18.78 2.98 1.10
C PHE A 217 19.68 1.74 1.18
N ILE A 218 19.35 0.67 0.48
CA ILE A 218 20.24 -0.49 0.34
C ILE A 218 21.55 -0.12 -0.34
N LEU A 219 21.56 0.76 -1.35
CA LEU A 219 22.80 1.25 -1.96
C LEU A 219 23.63 2.07 -0.97
N VAL A 220 22.98 2.83 -0.08
CA VAL A 220 23.68 3.52 1.02
C VAL A 220 24.25 2.51 2.01
N GLY A 221 23.48 1.51 2.43
CA GLY A 221 23.95 0.46 3.33
C GLY A 221 25.12 -0.36 2.77
N LYS A 222 25.21 -0.50 1.45
CA LYS A 222 26.34 -1.13 0.74
C LYS A 222 27.55 -0.19 0.57
N GLY A 223 27.44 1.09 0.95
CA GLY A 223 28.50 2.09 0.73
C GLY A 223 28.62 2.56 -0.74
N THR A 224 27.70 2.17 -1.63
CA THR A 224 27.67 2.63 -3.03
C THR A 224 27.23 4.10 -3.12
N LEU A 225 26.33 4.52 -2.23
CA LEU A 225 25.87 5.89 -2.04
C LEU A 225 26.21 6.35 -0.62
N GLN A 226 26.26 7.67 -0.44
CA GLN A 226 26.38 8.29 0.90
C GLN A 226 24.98 8.78 1.36
N PRO A 227 24.70 8.88 2.67
CA PRO A 227 23.43 9.42 3.17
C PRO A 227 23.06 10.79 2.57
N ARG A 228 24.04 11.67 2.36
CA ARG A 228 23.86 12.99 1.73
C ARG A 228 23.40 12.95 0.26
N ASP A 229 23.63 11.84 -0.44
CA ASP A 229 23.21 11.69 -1.85
C ASP A 229 21.69 11.65 -2.00
N ILE A 230 20.94 11.33 -0.94
CA ILE A 230 19.47 11.30 -0.98
C ILE A 230 18.90 12.67 -1.38
N THR A 231 19.43 13.76 -0.84
CA THR A 231 19.00 15.12 -1.22
C THR A 231 19.25 15.37 -2.70
N ARG A 232 20.44 15.05 -3.20
CA ARG A 232 20.78 15.19 -4.63
C ARG A 232 19.86 14.34 -5.52
N ILE A 233 19.49 13.12 -5.08
CA ILE A 233 18.58 12.24 -5.83
C ILE A 233 17.16 12.83 -5.86
N LEU A 234 16.66 13.40 -4.77
CA LEU A 234 15.37 14.11 -4.74
C LEU A 234 15.38 15.29 -5.75
N GLU A 235 16.41 16.12 -5.69
CA GLU A 235 16.58 17.29 -6.57
C GLU A 235 16.71 16.93 -8.05
N ALA A 236 17.29 15.78 -8.37
CA ALA A 236 17.51 15.31 -9.74
C ALA A 236 16.19 15.05 -10.51
N ARG A 237 15.08 14.76 -9.82
CA ARG A 237 13.78 14.44 -10.43
C ARG A 237 13.89 13.41 -11.57
N ASN A 238 14.77 12.46 -11.40
CA ASN A 238 15.09 11.45 -12.41
C ASN A 238 15.12 10.06 -11.76
N ARG A 239 14.25 9.16 -12.25
CA ARG A 239 14.15 7.79 -11.74
C ARG A 239 15.48 7.02 -11.80
N SER A 240 16.30 7.28 -12.80
CA SER A 240 17.59 6.60 -12.98
C SER A 240 18.64 7.00 -11.94
N ALA A 241 18.42 8.09 -11.17
CA ALA A 241 19.30 8.49 -10.08
C ALA A 241 19.08 7.67 -8.80
N ALA A 242 17.92 7.05 -8.65
CA ALA A 242 17.57 6.23 -7.48
C ALA A 242 17.88 4.75 -7.71
N GLY A 243 17.91 3.98 -6.61
CA GLY A 243 18.16 2.53 -6.63
C GLY A 243 17.04 1.74 -7.32
N ALA A 244 17.31 0.46 -7.59
CA ALA A 244 16.36 -0.47 -8.17
C ALA A 244 15.14 -0.68 -7.25
N THR A 245 13.99 -1.01 -7.84
CA THR A 245 12.79 -1.40 -7.10
C THR A 245 13.02 -2.73 -6.40
N VAL A 246 12.91 -2.75 -5.07
CA VAL A 246 13.05 -3.99 -4.27
C VAL A 246 11.81 -4.88 -4.36
N PRO A 247 11.90 -6.19 -4.01
CA PRO A 247 10.80 -7.14 -4.09
C PRO A 247 9.53 -6.69 -3.36
N ALA A 248 8.37 -7.10 -3.86
CA ALA A 248 7.08 -6.67 -3.32
C ALA A 248 6.74 -7.31 -1.97
N GLN A 249 7.13 -8.58 -1.76
CA GLN A 249 6.76 -9.39 -0.60
C GLN A 249 7.24 -8.83 0.76
N GLY A 250 8.17 -7.87 0.76
CA GLY A 250 8.56 -7.17 1.99
C GLY A 250 7.66 -6.00 2.35
N LEU A 251 6.78 -5.54 1.44
CA LEU A 251 6.00 -4.30 1.60
C LEU A 251 4.60 -4.55 2.16
N TYR A 252 4.23 -3.73 3.14
CA TYR A 252 2.91 -3.74 3.81
C TYR A 252 2.31 -2.35 3.86
N LEU A 253 1.04 -2.21 3.46
CA LEU A 253 0.21 -1.09 3.89
C LEU A 253 -0.23 -1.37 5.34
N VAL A 254 0.29 -0.60 6.30
CA VAL A 254 0.04 -0.82 7.73
C VAL A 254 -1.24 -0.16 8.18
N SER A 255 -1.47 1.11 7.79
CA SER A 255 -2.65 1.86 8.19
C SER A 255 -3.00 2.97 7.21
N VAL A 256 -4.26 3.39 7.26
CA VAL A 256 -4.81 4.56 6.57
C VAL A 256 -5.54 5.41 7.58
N GLU A 257 -5.22 6.69 7.64
CA GLU A 257 -5.79 7.67 8.57
C GLU A 257 -6.74 8.62 7.85
N TYR A 258 -7.84 8.99 8.54
CA TYR A 258 -8.92 9.84 8.03
C TYR A 258 -9.18 11.05 8.90
#